data_198735b9f5bf3257ea9520aca5d984ef
#
_entry.id   198735b9f5bf3257ea9520aca5d984ef
#
_cell.length_a   1.000
_cell.length_b   1.000
_cell.length_c   1.000
_cell.angle_alpha   90.00
_cell.angle_beta   90.00
_cell.angle_gamma   90.00
#
_symmetry.space_group_name_H-M   'P 1'
#
loop_
_entity.id
_entity.type
_entity.pdbx_description
1 polymer ?
#
loop_
_entity_poly.entity_id
_entity_poly.type
_entity_poly.pdbx_seq_one_letter_code
_entity_poly.pdbx_strand_id
1 'polypeptide(L)'
;MTLEHIEGLPSGVALCLGHFPVVGRWERRSSEEAAVGTILCDLFGCATPPQREHDATGRPFLPSAPEQSVSISHTEGHAAVLLTPSTLRPGVDIETYRPQIRAVASRYLTESEWDLLEHSAPSLSELQLRTLLWSAKETAFKIFGPPDASLHGFTLERIDPASQELCLGYAREATSLTVHYTLRADYLFTFGWHEA
;
A
#
# COMPACT_ATOMS: atom_id res chain seq x y z
N MET A 1 4.33 18.75 8.81
CA MET A 1 4.11 17.34 8.53
C MET A 1 4.30 16.55 9.82
N THR A 2 3.44 15.56 10.08
CA THR A 2 3.56 14.65 11.23
C THR A 2 3.92 13.27 10.71
N LEU A 3 4.86 12.58 11.39
CA LEU A 3 5.25 11.21 11.07
C LEU A 3 4.65 10.22 12.07
N GLU A 4 4.22 9.07 11.58
CA GLU A 4 3.71 7.93 12.37
C GLU A 4 4.48 6.67 11.97
N HIS A 5 5.26 6.10 12.89
CA HIS A 5 5.92 4.82 12.71
C HIS A 5 4.99 3.68 13.11
N ILE A 6 4.90 2.66 12.28
CA ILE A 6 4.11 1.46 12.58
C ILE A 6 5.01 0.47 13.33
N GLU A 7 4.61 0.21 14.56
CA GLU A 7 5.34 -0.66 15.49
C GLU A 7 4.97 -2.14 15.29
N GLY A 8 5.78 -3.04 15.87
CA GLY A 8 5.51 -4.48 15.87
C GLY A 8 5.88 -5.20 14.57
N LEU A 9 6.58 -4.54 13.66
CA LEU A 9 7.05 -5.14 12.42
C LEU A 9 8.28 -6.03 12.65
N PRO A 10 8.53 -7.03 11.77
CA PRO A 10 9.73 -7.85 11.83
C PRO A 10 11.03 -7.04 11.72
N SER A 11 12.12 -7.60 12.22
CA SER A 11 13.44 -6.97 12.11
C SER A 11 13.81 -6.66 10.65
N GLY A 12 14.28 -5.46 10.41
CA GLY A 12 14.64 -4.98 9.07
C GLY A 12 13.46 -4.47 8.23
N VAL A 13 12.23 -4.55 8.74
CA VAL A 13 11.04 -3.97 8.10
C VAL A 13 10.66 -2.67 8.82
N ALA A 14 10.48 -1.59 8.07
CA ALA A 14 10.07 -0.31 8.61
C ALA A 14 8.96 0.31 7.75
N LEU A 15 7.87 0.71 8.38
CA LEU A 15 6.75 1.42 7.76
C LEU A 15 6.53 2.74 8.47
N CYS A 16 6.59 3.83 7.72
CA CYS A 16 6.33 5.17 8.21
C CYS A 16 5.29 5.87 7.35
N LEU A 17 4.32 6.50 8.01
CA LEU A 17 3.30 7.33 7.40
C LEU A 17 3.63 8.81 7.62
N GLY A 18 3.33 9.64 6.63
CA GLY A 18 3.44 11.09 6.71
C GLY A 18 2.08 11.74 6.49
N HIS A 19 1.70 12.64 7.40
CA HIS A 19 0.47 13.43 7.29
C HIS A 19 0.81 14.89 7.05
N PHE A 20 0.27 15.46 5.98
CA PHE A 20 0.56 16.83 5.56
C PHE A 20 -0.71 17.56 5.12
N PRO A 21 -0.72 18.89 5.13
CA PRO A 21 -1.88 19.66 4.71
C PRO A 21 -2.30 19.33 3.28
N VAL A 22 -3.60 19.20 3.08
CA VAL A 22 -4.18 19.09 1.74
C VAL A 22 -3.97 20.42 1.01
N VAL A 23 -3.38 20.36 -0.17
CA VAL A 23 -3.05 21.53 -0.99
C VAL A 23 -3.79 21.49 -2.31
N GLY A 24 -3.79 22.62 -3.03
CA GLY A 24 -4.39 22.72 -4.33
C GLY A 24 -3.79 21.77 -5.37
N ARG A 25 -4.54 21.47 -6.43
CA ARG A 25 -4.16 20.50 -7.47
C ARG A 25 -2.76 20.73 -8.04
N TRP A 26 -2.34 21.98 -8.17
CA TRP A 26 -1.05 22.35 -8.77
C TRP A 26 0.14 22.09 -7.85
N GLU A 27 -0.07 22.11 -6.54
CA GLU A 27 0.96 21.91 -5.52
C GLU A 27 1.01 20.47 -5.01
N ARG A 28 0.01 19.67 -5.37
CA ARG A 28 -0.19 18.33 -4.85
C ARG A 28 1.03 17.44 -5.08
N ARG A 29 1.52 17.35 -6.31
CA ARG A 29 2.66 16.50 -6.64
C ARG A 29 3.93 16.89 -5.88
N SER A 30 4.24 18.18 -5.78
CA SER A 30 5.40 18.65 -5.03
C SER A 30 5.27 18.40 -3.52
N SER A 31 4.06 18.50 -2.97
CA SER A 31 3.80 18.20 -1.56
C SER A 31 3.92 16.71 -1.26
N GLU A 32 3.40 15.84 -2.12
CA GLU A 32 3.54 14.39 -2.03
C GLU A 32 5.02 13.96 -2.11
N GLU A 33 5.78 14.52 -3.07
CA GLU A 33 7.22 14.28 -3.21
C GLU A 33 8.01 14.76 -1.98
N ALA A 34 7.69 15.94 -1.46
CA ALA A 34 8.32 16.46 -0.25
C ALA A 34 8.02 15.61 0.98
N ALA A 35 6.77 15.12 1.11
CA ALA A 35 6.36 14.23 2.19
C ALA A 35 7.14 12.91 2.15
N VAL A 36 7.22 12.26 1.00
CA VAL A 36 8.00 11.03 0.80
C VAL A 36 9.48 11.28 1.11
N GLY A 37 10.04 12.40 0.65
CA GLY A 37 11.42 12.79 0.96
C GLY A 37 11.67 12.93 2.46
N THR A 38 10.73 13.54 3.19
CA THR A 38 10.84 13.69 4.66
C THR A 38 10.76 12.35 5.38
N ILE A 39 9.87 11.45 4.95
CA ILE A 39 9.79 10.09 5.51
C ILE A 39 11.11 9.34 5.28
N LEU A 40 11.67 9.41 4.08
CA LEU A 40 12.94 8.77 3.79
C LEU A 40 14.10 9.36 4.62
N CYS A 41 14.16 10.68 4.79
CA CYS A 41 15.14 11.30 5.67
C CYS A 41 15.06 10.78 7.10
N ASP A 42 13.85 10.61 7.62
CA ASP A 42 13.63 10.11 8.97
C ASP A 42 14.03 8.63 9.09
N LEU A 43 13.59 7.78 8.16
CA LEU A 43 13.90 6.33 8.15
C LEU A 43 15.40 6.05 8.00
N PHE A 44 16.14 6.90 7.28
CA PHE A 44 17.60 6.75 7.07
C PHE A 44 18.45 7.62 8.03
N GLY A 45 17.83 8.44 8.88
CA GLY A 45 18.53 9.34 9.79
C GLY A 45 19.39 10.39 9.05
N CYS A 46 18.95 10.86 7.87
CA CYS A 46 19.73 11.74 7.00
C CYS A 46 19.04 13.10 6.80
N ALA A 47 19.83 14.14 6.52
CA ALA A 47 19.31 15.49 6.28
C ALA A 47 18.81 15.72 4.85
N THR A 48 19.28 14.90 3.90
CA THR A 48 18.89 14.97 2.49
C THR A 48 18.31 13.61 2.08
N PRO A 49 17.12 13.57 1.49
CA PRO A 49 16.51 12.28 1.12
C PRO A 49 17.37 11.52 0.12
N PRO A 50 17.49 10.19 0.25
CA PRO A 50 18.19 9.38 -0.72
C PRO A 50 17.52 9.54 -2.10
N GLN A 51 18.35 9.53 -3.14
CA GLN A 51 17.86 9.56 -4.52
C GLN A 51 17.00 8.33 -4.78
N ARG A 52 15.87 8.54 -5.46
CA ARG A 52 14.96 7.48 -5.91
C ARG A 52 15.04 7.36 -7.41
N GLU A 53 15.16 6.15 -7.88
CA GLU A 53 15.09 5.79 -9.29
C GLU A 53 13.98 4.75 -9.50
N HIS A 54 13.65 4.45 -10.74
CA HIS A 54 12.67 3.42 -11.09
C HIS A 54 13.33 2.42 -12.03
N ASP A 55 13.09 1.15 -11.78
CA ASP A 55 13.51 0.09 -12.66
C ASP A 55 12.66 0.03 -13.97
N ALA A 56 12.98 -0.90 -14.85
CA ALA A 56 12.25 -1.08 -16.11
C ALA A 56 10.77 -1.46 -15.95
N THR A 57 10.37 -1.91 -14.75
CA THR A 57 8.98 -2.24 -14.41
C THR A 57 8.24 -1.07 -13.73
N GLY A 58 8.94 0.03 -13.47
CA GLY A 58 8.39 1.21 -12.79
C GLY A 58 8.44 1.14 -11.27
N ARG A 59 9.12 0.14 -10.69
CA ARG A 59 9.29 0.03 -9.23
C ARG A 59 10.35 1.01 -8.74
N PRO A 60 10.10 1.72 -7.63
CA PRO A 60 11.11 2.57 -7.03
C PRO A 60 12.24 1.74 -6.42
N PHE A 61 13.46 2.23 -6.53
CA PHE A 61 14.62 1.71 -5.79
C PHE A 61 15.54 2.85 -5.34
N LEU A 62 16.42 2.55 -4.40
CA LEU A 62 17.35 3.49 -3.80
C LEU A 62 18.79 3.10 -4.15
N PRO A 63 19.44 3.76 -5.14
CA PRO A 63 20.81 3.38 -5.56
C PRO A 63 21.84 3.45 -4.44
N SER A 64 21.62 4.32 -3.43
CA SER A 64 22.50 4.47 -2.27
C SER A 64 22.27 3.45 -1.14
N ALA A 65 21.22 2.61 -1.25
CA ALA A 65 20.86 1.59 -0.26
C ALA A 65 20.40 0.29 -0.95
N PRO A 66 21.28 -0.36 -1.72
CA PRO A 66 20.92 -1.54 -2.52
C PRO A 66 20.53 -2.77 -1.68
N GLU A 67 20.86 -2.77 -0.39
CA GLU A 67 20.46 -3.79 0.57
C GLU A 67 18.99 -3.65 1.03
N GLN A 68 18.31 -2.59 0.60
CA GLN A 68 16.91 -2.32 0.95
C GLN A 68 16.02 -2.24 -0.29
N SER A 69 14.82 -2.77 -0.17
CA SER A 69 13.72 -2.58 -1.10
C SER A 69 12.75 -1.56 -0.54
N VAL A 70 12.13 -0.78 -1.42
CA VAL A 70 11.21 0.30 -1.03
C VAL A 70 9.89 0.18 -1.77
N SER A 71 8.78 0.42 -1.08
CA SER A 71 7.47 0.67 -1.67
C SER A 71 6.91 1.99 -1.16
N ILE A 72 6.24 2.73 -2.02
CA ILE A 72 5.75 4.07 -1.75
C ILE A 72 4.30 4.18 -2.20
N SER A 73 3.47 4.84 -1.40
CA SER A 73 2.14 5.25 -1.79
C SER A 73 1.84 6.64 -1.23
N HIS A 74 0.97 7.36 -1.90
CA HIS A 74 0.47 8.64 -1.43
C HIS A 74 -0.94 8.89 -1.93
N THR A 75 -1.72 9.55 -1.11
CA THR A 75 -3.04 10.07 -1.43
C THR A 75 -3.16 11.48 -0.87
N GLU A 76 -4.30 12.09 -0.97
CA GLU A 76 -4.51 13.47 -0.52
C GLU A 76 -4.24 13.61 1.00
N GLY A 77 -3.19 14.37 1.33
CA GLY A 77 -2.77 14.62 2.72
C GLY A 77 -1.99 13.50 3.40
N HIS A 78 -1.73 12.38 2.72
CA HIS A 78 -1.05 11.22 3.30
C HIS A 78 -0.02 10.62 2.35
N ALA A 79 1.09 10.15 2.92
CA ALA A 79 2.09 9.33 2.23
C ALA A 79 2.50 8.16 3.11
N ALA A 80 2.91 7.06 2.49
CA ALA A 80 3.42 5.86 3.16
C ALA A 80 4.68 5.38 2.47
N VAL A 81 5.69 5.00 3.26
CA VAL A 81 6.92 4.37 2.79
C VAL A 81 7.16 3.11 3.60
N LEU A 82 7.27 1.99 2.89
CA LEU A 82 7.65 0.69 3.45
C LEU A 82 9.05 0.34 2.96
N LEU A 83 9.97 0.10 3.89
CA LEU A 83 11.31 -0.44 3.65
C LEU A 83 11.38 -1.89 4.12
N THR A 84 12.05 -2.73 3.35
CA THR A 84 12.35 -4.12 3.71
C THR A 84 13.78 -4.46 3.30
N PRO A 85 14.39 -5.54 3.83
CA PRO A 85 15.61 -6.10 3.23
C PRO A 85 15.40 -6.40 1.74
N SER A 86 16.44 -6.29 0.93
CA SER A 86 16.38 -6.52 -0.53
C SER A 86 16.00 -7.95 -0.94
N THR A 87 16.02 -8.89 0.01
CA THR A 87 15.49 -10.26 -0.16
C THR A 87 13.96 -10.33 -0.17
N LEU A 88 13.28 -9.21 0.13
CA LEU A 88 11.84 -9.10 0.12
C LEU A 88 11.39 -8.04 -0.89
N ARG A 89 10.22 -8.26 -1.48
CA ARG A 89 9.51 -7.30 -2.33
C ARG A 89 8.38 -6.67 -1.53
N PRO A 90 8.50 -5.40 -1.11
CA PRO A 90 7.46 -4.72 -0.36
C PRO A 90 6.35 -4.19 -1.25
N GLY A 91 5.15 -4.09 -0.68
CA GLY A 91 4.04 -3.32 -1.21
C GLY A 91 3.38 -2.54 -0.09
N VAL A 92 3.09 -1.27 -0.32
CA VAL A 92 2.28 -0.43 0.57
C VAL A 92 1.32 0.39 -0.26
N ASP A 93 0.10 0.53 0.25
CA ASP A 93 -0.89 1.43 -0.33
C ASP A 93 -1.63 2.20 0.76
N ILE A 94 -1.98 3.47 0.48
CA ILE A 94 -2.71 4.35 1.40
C ILE A 94 -3.80 5.08 0.62
N GLU A 95 -5.05 5.00 1.13
CA GLU A 95 -6.22 5.53 0.44
C GLU A 95 -7.16 6.27 1.39
N THR A 96 -7.62 7.44 0.99
CA THR A 96 -8.74 8.11 1.64
C THR A 96 -10.07 7.53 1.16
N TYR A 97 -11.09 7.54 2.01
CA TYR A 97 -12.42 7.05 1.64
C TYR A 97 -13.10 8.02 0.68
N ARG A 98 -13.24 7.60 -0.58
CA ARG A 98 -13.84 8.42 -1.65
C ARG A 98 -14.99 7.67 -2.32
N PRO A 99 -16.17 8.27 -2.45
CA PRO A 99 -17.32 7.63 -3.13
C PRO A 99 -17.02 7.18 -4.58
N GLN A 100 -16.04 7.80 -5.24
CA GLN A 100 -15.61 7.48 -6.60
C GLN A 100 -15.08 6.05 -6.76
N ILE A 101 -14.68 5.37 -5.66
CA ILE A 101 -14.26 3.96 -5.68
C ILE A 101 -15.36 3.04 -6.25
N ARG A 102 -16.64 3.41 -6.10
CA ARG A 102 -17.77 2.67 -6.67
C ARG A 102 -17.75 2.65 -8.19
N ALA A 103 -17.34 3.75 -8.81
CA ALA A 103 -17.32 3.88 -10.26
C ALA A 103 -16.26 3.00 -10.94
N VAL A 104 -15.24 2.58 -10.19
CA VAL A 104 -14.15 1.73 -10.69
C VAL A 104 -14.24 0.28 -10.19
N ALA A 105 -15.29 -0.07 -9.46
CA ALA A 105 -15.45 -1.39 -8.83
C ALA A 105 -15.27 -2.56 -9.81
N SER A 106 -15.78 -2.44 -11.03
CA SER A 106 -15.64 -3.46 -12.08
C SER A 106 -14.19 -3.74 -12.51
N ARG A 107 -13.22 -2.94 -12.08
CA ARG A 107 -11.79 -3.12 -12.40
C ARG A 107 -11.06 -4.02 -11.41
N TYR A 108 -11.63 -4.28 -10.24
CA TYR A 108 -10.92 -4.99 -9.17
C TYR A 108 -11.80 -5.91 -8.31
N LEU A 109 -13.12 -5.78 -8.37
CA LEU A 109 -14.06 -6.45 -7.48
C LEU A 109 -14.97 -7.38 -8.28
N THR A 110 -15.07 -8.64 -7.86
CA THR A 110 -16.06 -9.62 -8.34
C THR A 110 -17.21 -9.75 -7.36
N GLU A 111 -18.33 -10.34 -7.80
CA GLU A 111 -19.50 -10.59 -6.95
C GLU A 111 -19.15 -11.50 -5.77
N SER A 112 -18.40 -12.58 -6.03
CA SER A 112 -17.99 -13.52 -4.98
C SER A 112 -17.06 -12.89 -3.92
N GLU A 113 -16.17 -11.96 -4.33
CA GLU A 113 -15.34 -11.21 -3.39
C GLU A 113 -16.18 -10.23 -2.56
N TRP A 114 -17.19 -9.64 -3.17
CA TRP A 114 -18.11 -8.77 -2.46
C TRP A 114 -18.88 -9.52 -1.38
N ASP A 115 -19.47 -10.66 -1.73
CA ASP A 115 -20.19 -11.53 -0.78
C ASP A 115 -19.28 -11.95 0.38
N LEU A 116 -18.03 -12.31 0.10
CA LEU A 116 -17.05 -12.67 1.12
C LEU A 116 -16.75 -11.52 2.07
N LEU A 117 -16.55 -10.29 1.56
CA LEU A 117 -16.30 -9.10 2.36
C LEU A 117 -17.47 -8.76 3.28
N GLU A 118 -18.69 -8.72 2.75
CA GLU A 118 -19.90 -8.42 3.53
C GLU A 118 -20.15 -9.41 4.66
N HIS A 119 -19.95 -10.72 4.36
CA HIS A 119 -20.13 -11.77 5.35
C HIS A 119 -19.06 -11.77 6.45
N SER A 120 -17.80 -11.54 6.06
CA SER A 120 -16.68 -11.68 6.99
C SER A 120 -16.39 -10.42 7.80
N ALA A 121 -16.77 -9.24 7.29
CA ALA A 121 -16.51 -7.95 7.96
C ALA A 121 -17.78 -7.06 8.01
N PRO A 122 -18.89 -7.54 8.59
CA PRO A 122 -20.19 -6.85 8.57
C PRO A 122 -20.22 -5.53 9.35
N SER A 123 -19.21 -5.27 10.17
CA SER A 123 -19.08 -4.00 10.91
C SER A 123 -18.51 -2.86 10.06
N LEU A 124 -17.95 -3.15 8.90
CA LEU A 124 -17.38 -2.15 8.01
C LEU A 124 -18.46 -1.64 7.03
N SER A 125 -18.43 -0.36 6.73
CA SER A 125 -19.30 0.23 5.72
C SER A 125 -18.90 -0.24 4.32
N GLU A 126 -19.85 -0.18 3.37
CA GLU A 126 -19.59 -0.46 1.95
C GLU A 126 -18.36 0.29 1.42
N LEU A 127 -18.25 1.57 1.79
CA LEU A 127 -17.14 2.41 1.34
C LEU A 127 -15.79 1.92 1.87
N GLN A 128 -15.75 1.51 3.14
CA GLN A 128 -14.53 0.94 3.73
C GLN A 128 -14.17 -0.39 3.08
N LEU A 129 -15.12 -1.30 2.89
CA LEU A 129 -14.88 -2.59 2.25
C LEU A 129 -14.32 -2.45 0.83
N ARG A 130 -14.93 -1.56 0.03
CA ARG A 130 -14.47 -1.31 -1.34
C ARG A 130 -13.08 -0.70 -1.37
N THR A 131 -12.81 0.29 -0.51
CA THR A 131 -11.50 0.93 -0.44
C THR A 131 -10.44 -0.04 0.07
N LEU A 132 -10.79 -0.90 1.03
CA LEU A 132 -9.90 -1.91 1.58
C LEU A 132 -9.47 -2.93 0.52
N LEU A 133 -10.41 -3.49 -0.25
CA LEU A 133 -10.06 -4.45 -1.30
C LEU A 133 -9.25 -3.80 -2.43
N TRP A 134 -9.60 -2.58 -2.82
CA TRP A 134 -8.82 -1.82 -3.79
C TRP A 134 -7.38 -1.67 -3.32
N SER A 135 -7.17 -1.12 -2.14
CA SER A 135 -5.85 -0.88 -1.56
C SER A 135 -5.05 -2.16 -1.37
N ALA A 136 -5.70 -3.25 -0.91
CA ALA A 136 -5.03 -4.56 -0.79
C ALA A 136 -4.55 -5.10 -2.14
N LYS A 137 -5.35 -4.97 -3.19
CA LYS A 137 -4.96 -5.39 -4.55
C LYS A 137 -3.88 -4.49 -5.15
N GLU A 138 -3.89 -3.17 -4.87
CA GLU A 138 -2.80 -2.26 -5.23
C GLU A 138 -1.49 -2.62 -4.50
N THR A 139 -1.58 -3.02 -3.22
CA THR A 139 -0.43 -3.56 -2.47
C THR A 139 0.13 -4.82 -3.13
N ALA A 140 -0.74 -5.78 -3.47
CA ALA A 140 -0.33 -6.99 -4.18
C ALA A 140 0.26 -6.69 -5.57
N PHE A 141 -0.32 -5.74 -6.29
CA PHE A 141 0.20 -5.28 -7.57
C PHE A 141 1.61 -4.70 -7.44
N LYS A 142 1.89 -3.91 -6.40
CA LYS A 142 3.23 -3.38 -6.14
C LYS A 142 4.26 -4.47 -5.82
N ILE A 143 3.81 -5.60 -5.25
CA ILE A 143 4.67 -6.76 -4.96
C ILE A 143 4.94 -7.60 -6.21
N PHE A 144 3.90 -8.00 -6.94
CA PHE A 144 4.00 -8.98 -8.02
C PHE A 144 3.89 -8.37 -9.42
N GLY A 145 3.32 -7.17 -9.53
CA GLY A 145 2.82 -6.64 -10.78
C GLY A 145 3.87 -6.47 -11.86
N PRO A 146 3.84 -7.30 -12.92
CA PRO A 146 4.41 -6.93 -14.19
C PRO A 146 3.53 -5.83 -14.86
N PRO A 147 4.04 -5.13 -15.88
CA PRO A 147 3.30 -4.05 -16.55
C PRO A 147 1.94 -4.43 -17.12
N ASP A 148 1.71 -5.72 -17.37
CA ASP A 148 0.46 -6.28 -17.91
C ASP A 148 -0.45 -6.89 -16.82
N ALA A 149 -0.10 -6.78 -15.53
CA ALA A 149 -0.92 -7.30 -14.45
C ALA A 149 -2.21 -6.48 -14.31
N SER A 150 -3.31 -7.17 -14.10
CA SER A 150 -4.59 -6.60 -13.75
C SER A 150 -4.90 -6.85 -12.29
N LEU A 151 -5.60 -5.95 -11.63
CA LEU A 151 -6.08 -6.15 -10.26
C LEU A 151 -7.02 -7.36 -10.13
N HIS A 152 -7.66 -7.79 -11.21
CA HIS A 152 -8.40 -9.06 -11.26
C HIS A 152 -7.50 -10.31 -11.21
N GLY A 153 -6.20 -10.16 -11.42
CA GLY A 153 -5.23 -11.25 -11.22
C GLY A 153 -5.04 -11.64 -9.76
N PHE A 154 -5.49 -10.80 -8.84
CA PHE A 154 -5.46 -11.04 -7.40
C PHE A 154 -6.88 -11.32 -6.91
N THR A 155 -7.10 -12.50 -6.33
CA THR A 155 -8.42 -12.91 -5.83
C THR A 155 -8.44 -12.91 -4.32
N LEU A 156 -9.46 -12.28 -3.72
CA LEU A 156 -9.66 -12.34 -2.28
C LEU A 156 -10.06 -13.76 -1.86
N GLU A 157 -9.22 -14.41 -1.06
CA GLU A 157 -9.45 -15.76 -0.53
C GLU A 157 -10.00 -15.73 0.90
N ARG A 158 -9.54 -14.77 1.70
CA ARG A 158 -9.93 -14.63 3.11
C ARG A 158 -9.75 -13.18 3.57
N ILE A 159 -10.60 -12.75 4.49
CA ILE A 159 -10.41 -11.56 5.31
C ILE A 159 -10.58 -11.95 6.78
N ASP A 160 -9.71 -11.45 7.64
CA ASP A 160 -9.78 -11.63 9.09
C ASP A 160 -9.72 -10.25 9.77
N PRO A 161 -10.87 -9.72 10.19
CA PRO A 161 -10.93 -8.43 10.88
C PRO A 161 -10.24 -8.42 12.24
N ALA A 162 -10.09 -9.57 12.91
CA ALA A 162 -9.49 -9.63 14.23
C ALA A 162 -7.96 -9.46 14.17
N SER A 163 -7.31 -10.06 13.18
CA SER A 163 -5.87 -9.89 12.91
C SER A 163 -5.57 -8.70 11.99
N GLN A 164 -6.59 -8.07 11.40
CA GLN A 164 -6.46 -7.03 10.38
C GLN A 164 -5.67 -7.50 9.15
N GLU A 165 -6.05 -8.65 8.61
CA GLU A 165 -5.38 -9.30 7.49
C GLU A 165 -6.36 -9.66 6.38
N LEU A 166 -5.88 -9.58 5.13
CA LEU A 166 -6.48 -10.22 3.96
C LEU A 166 -5.51 -11.23 3.38
N CYS A 167 -6.05 -12.32 2.82
CA CYS A 167 -5.28 -13.24 1.99
C CYS A 167 -5.73 -13.06 0.54
N LEU A 168 -4.78 -12.75 -0.34
CA LEU A 168 -5.01 -12.61 -1.78
C LEU A 168 -4.27 -13.73 -2.51
N GLY A 169 -5.01 -14.54 -3.27
CA GLY A 169 -4.44 -15.51 -4.20
C GLY A 169 -3.92 -14.80 -5.46
N TYR A 170 -2.76 -15.21 -5.95
CA TYR A 170 -2.20 -14.79 -7.23
C TYR A 170 -2.02 -16.00 -8.14
N ALA A 171 -2.98 -16.20 -9.05
CA ALA A 171 -3.05 -17.41 -9.87
C ALA A 171 -1.83 -17.60 -10.78
N ARG A 172 -1.19 -16.51 -11.24
CA ARG A 172 -0.04 -16.57 -12.16
C ARG A 172 1.19 -17.24 -11.53
N GLU A 173 1.40 -17.06 -10.24
CA GLU A 173 2.52 -17.65 -9.50
C GLU A 173 2.08 -18.81 -8.58
N ALA A 174 0.79 -19.16 -8.59
CA ALA A 174 0.19 -20.17 -7.73
C ALA A 174 0.55 -19.95 -6.25
N THR A 175 0.52 -18.70 -5.81
CA THR A 175 0.89 -18.27 -4.46
C THR A 175 -0.21 -17.43 -3.84
N SER A 176 -0.16 -17.28 -2.52
CA SER A 176 -1.04 -16.40 -1.77
C SER A 176 -0.21 -15.37 -1.00
N LEU A 177 -0.73 -14.16 -0.89
CA LEU A 177 -0.15 -13.04 -0.19
C LEU A 177 -1.00 -12.67 1.03
N THR A 178 -0.38 -12.59 2.19
CA THR A 178 -1.00 -11.91 3.33
C THR A 178 -0.77 -10.41 3.23
N VAL A 179 -1.86 -9.65 3.23
CA VAL A 179 -1.86 -8.19 3.26
C VAL A 179 -2.41 -7.74 4.59
N HIS A 180 -1.61 -7.00 5.33
CA HIS A 180 -2.02 -6.34 6.58
C HIS A 180 -2.73 -5.02 6.27
N TYR A 181 -3.69 -4.64 7.12
CA TYR A 181 -4.37 -3.36 6.95
C TYR A 181 -4.62 -2.65 8.27
N THR A 182 -4.77 -1.35 8.19
CA THR A 182 -5.24 -0.53 9.31
C THR A 182 -6.28 0.46 8.82
N LEU A 183 -7.41 0.50 9.50
CA LEU A 183 -8.48 1.46 9.25
C LEU A 183 -8.34 2.67 10.18
N ARG A 184 -8.47 3.86 9.64
CA ARG A 184 -8.58 5.14 10.36
C ARG A 184 -9.92 5.79 10.03
N ALA A 185 -10.23 6.91 10.65
CA ALA A 185 -11.51 7.59 10.47
C ALA A 185 -11.75 8.07 9.03
N ASP A 186 -10.72 8.56 8.36
CA ASP A 186 -10.77 9.22 7.04
C ASP A 186 -9.92 8.55 5.96
N TYR A 187 -9.06 7.59 6.32
CA TYR A 187 -8.22 6.83 5.40
C TYR A 187 -8.00 5.40 5.91
N LEU A 188 -7.41 4.58 5.06
CA LEU A 188 -6.83 3.30 5.42
C LEU A 188 -5.47 3.13 4.75
N PHE A 189 -4.67 2.22 5.24
CA PHE A 189 -3.49 1.75 4.53
C PHE A 189 -3.39 0.23 4.61
N THR A 190 -2.75 -0.33 3.57
CA THR A 190 -2.46 -1.76 3.45
C THR A 190 -0.99 -1.95 3.15
N PHE A 191 -0.41 -3.03 3.64
CA PHE A 191 0.99 -3.35 3.38
C PHE A 191 1.24 -4.86 3.44
N GLY A 192 2.31 -5.27 2.80
CA GLY A 192 2.77 -6.65 2.79
C GLY A 192 4.10 -6.79 2.08
N TRP A 193 4.63 -7.99 2.06
CA TRP A 193 5.86 -8.33 1.34
C TRP A 193 5.85 -9.80 0.95
N HIS A 194 6.67 -10.13 -0.03
CA HIS A 194 6.90 -11.48 -0.51
C HIS A 194 8.41 -11.69 -0.72
N GLU A 195 8.89 -12.92 -0.72
CA GLU A 195 10.28 -13.23 -1.08
C GLU A 195 10.59 -12.75 -2.51
N ALA A 196 11.80 -12.19 -2.70
CA ALA A 196 12.21 -11.54 -3.95
C ALA A 196 12.64 -12.54 -5.03
#